data_df1dd7dd64ae389450414200e19a495c
#
_entry.id   df1dd7dd64ae389450414200e19a495c
#
_cell.length_a   1.000
_cell.length_b   1.000
_cell.length_c   1.000
_cell.angle_alpha   90.00
_cell.angle_beta   90.00
_cell.angle_gamma   90.00
#
_symmetry.space_group_name_H-M   'P 1'
#
loop_
_entity.id
_entity.type
_entity.pdbx_description
1 polymer ?
#
loop_
_entity_poly.entity_id
_entity_poly.type
_entity_poly.pdbx_seq_one_letter_code
_entity_poly.pdbx_strand_id
1 'polypeptide(L)'
;MVFRRVTDEGQLFRLAETLKQDFPYSCTMHNNLLFHARRLCSTGTFYVLDDSPDSHVVMWRNNDVASQFTVHCREREVCQLQKALKETPLVDWHGNLHIGCSPHYLLGPIKEVTHHLGPSLGSVQGHTFTYHPHLYTQPLRCRAGFRVCLLGKAGLQHLLETSQYAMDSPLETIWRFTQKIPSVGVYLDQTVVELGDILAARNEEVPVSWIASSMYGALGMLRTEEDYRGMGLASLVSRVTARLQASQGYLPHVQVNINNTTSRDLFTHMSGWRHSHFSFMVSTDFTNIKYY
;
A
#
# COMPACT_ATOMS: atom_id res chain seq x y z
N MET A 1 -24.23 6.73 15.82
CA MET A 1 -22.88 6.12 15.98
C MET A 1 -21.83 7.16 15.63
N VAL A 2 -20.79 7.31 16.44
CA VAL A 2 -19.82 8.42 16.26
C VAL A 2 -18.42 7.86 16.05
N PHE A 3 -17.73 8.39 15.05
CA PHE A 3 -16.30 8.15 14.88
C PHE A 3 -15.50 8.96 15.91
N ARG A 4 -14.69 8.29 16.70
CA ARG A 4 -13.81 8.91 17.69
C ARG A 4 -12.36 8.86 17.23
N ARG A 5 -11.68 9.98 17.40
CA ARG A 5 -10.28 10.12 17.01
C ARG A 5 -9.38 9.25 17.89
N VAL A 6 -8.47 8.52 17.26
CA VAL A 6 -7.38 7.83 17.92
C VAL A 6 -6.21 8.81 18.10
N THR A 7 -5.79 9.06 19.32
CA THR A 7 -4.77 10.07 19.64
C THR A 7 -3.51 9.48 20.25
N ASP A 8 -3.59 8.25 20.76
CA ASP A 8 -2.49 7.59 21.46
C ASP A 8 -1.82 6.52 20.58
N GLU A 9 -0.48 6.51 20.56
CA GLU A 9 0.31 5.54 19.81
C GLU A 9 0.04 4.09 20.28
N GLY A 10 -0.15 3.89 21.57
CA GLY A 10 -0.50 2.58 22.10
C GLY A 10 -1.85 2.08 21.59
N GLN A 11 -2.82 2.98 21.36
CA GLN A 11 -4.09 2.61 20.71
C GLN A 11 -3.88 2.22 19.25
N LEU A 12 -3.03 2.93 18.49
CA LEU A 12 -2.72 2.56 17.11
C LEU A 12 -2.10 1.15 17.03
N PHE A 13 -1.17 0.82 17.92
CA PHE A 13 -0.59 -0.53 18.00
C PHE A 13 -1.66 -1.59 18.35
N ARG A 14 -2.52 -1.34 19.36
CA ARG A 14 -3.60 -2.28 19.72
C ARG A 14 -4.56 -2.50 18.55
N LEU A 15 -4.97 -1.44 17.86
CA LEU A 15 -5.82 -1.55 16.67
C LEU A 15 -5.14 -2.37 15.57
N ALA A 16 -3.87 -2.13 15.31
CA ALA A 16 -3.13 -2.92 14.32
C ALA A 16 -3.11 -4.41 14.71
N GLU A 17 -2.91 -4.76 15.98
CA GLU A 17 -2.99 -6.14 16.47
C GLU A 17 -4.40 -6.73 16.30
N THR A 18 -5.44 -5.97 16.66
CA THR A 18 -6.84 -6.38 16.49
C THR A 18 -7.14 -6.69 15.02
N LEU A 19 -6.69 -5.85 14.09
CA LEU A 19 -6.93 -6.02 12.66
C LEU A 19 -6.21 -7.22 12.03
N LYS A 20 -5.24 -7.83 12.71
CA LYS A 20 -4.65 -9.11 12.24
C LYS A 20 -5.66 -10.24 12.15
N GLN A 21 -6.73 -10.18 12.97
CA GLN A 21 -7.80 -11.15 12.92
C GLN A 21 -8.62 -11.10 11.61
N ASP A 22 -8.50 -10.00 10.88
CA ASP A 22 -9.22 -9.75 9.64
C ASP A 22 -8.33 -9.90 8.40
N PHE A 23 -7.11 -10.42 8.57
CA PHE A 23 -6.24 -10.71 7.44
C PHE A 23 -6.90 -11.73 6.50
N PRO A 24 -6.78 -11.52 5.20
CA PRO A 24 -5.98 -10.51 4.50
C PRO A 24 -6.72 -9.19 4.20
N TYR A 25 -7.99 -9.03 4.52
CA TYR A 25 -8.82 -7.89 4.11
C TYR A 25 -8.40 -6.57 4.76
N SER A 26 -7.80 -6.62 5.94
CA SER A 26 -7.33 -5.46 6.71
C SER A 26 -5.88 -5.05 6.41
N CYS A 27 -5.19 -5.71 5.49
CA CYS A 27 -3.74 -5.54 5.26
C CYS A 27 -3.30 -4.08 5.07
N THR A 28 -4.03 -3.32 4.26
CA THR A 28 -3.77 -1.89 4.00
C THR A 28 -3.92 -1.07 5.28
N MET A 29 -5.03 -1.24 5.99
CA MET A 29 -5.31 -0.49 7.22
C MET A 29 -4.33 -0.86 8.34
N HIS A 30 -4.01 -2.14 8.50
CA HIS A 30 -3.03 -2.64 9.46
C HIS A 30 -1.64 -2.01 9.25
N ASN A 31 -1.11 -2.06 8.02
CA ASN A 31 0.20 -1.50 7.73
C ASN A 31 0.22 0.01 7.96
N ASN A 32 -0.86 0.70 7.56
CA ASN A 32 -0.99 2.15 7.72
C ASN A 32 -1.02 2.56 9.21
N LEU A 33 -1.75 1.81 10.06
CA LEU A 33 -1.72 1.99 11.52
C LEU A 33 -0.30 1.86 12.08
N LEU A 34 0.44 0.84 11.66
CA LEU A 34 1.83 0.65 12.10
C LEU A 34 2.75 1.78 11.63
N PHE A 35 2.57 2.31 10.41
CA PHE A 35 3.35 3.45 9.94
C PHE A 35 3.14 4.68 10.84
N HIS A 36 1.90 4.97 11.19
CA HIS A 36 1.58 6.09 12.08
C HIS A 36 2.02 5.84 13.51
N ALA A 37 1.79 4.65 14.06
CA ALA A 37 2.24 4.28 15.41
C ALA A 37 3.77 4.37 15.58
N ARG A 38 4.52 4.15 14.50
CA ARG A 38 5.99 4.28 14.45
C ARG A 38 6.47 5.66 14.00
N ARG A 39 5.57 6.63 13.86
CA ARG A 39 5.87 8.01 13.40
C ARG A 39 6.58 8.07 12.03
N LEU A 40 6.28 7.13 11.14
CA LEU A 40 6.87 7.09 9.81
C LEU A 40 6.07 7.92 8.81
N CYS A 41 4.79 8.12 9.08
CA CYS A 41 3.85 8.91 8.30
C CYS A 41 2.99 9.74 9.24
N SER A 42 2.64 10.97 8.84
CA SER A 42 1.80 11.89 9.63
C SER A 42 0.67 12.53 8.81
N THR A 43 0.44 12.03 7.60
CA THR A 43 -0.49 12.66 6.64
C THR A 43 -1.96 12.45 6.96
N GLY A 44 -2.30 11.68 7.98
CA GLY A 44 -3.69 11.40 8.29
C GLY A 44 -3.96 11.13 9.77
N THR A 45 -5.23 10.99 10.07
CA THR A 45 -5.75 10.69 11.41
C THR A 45 -6.63 9.45 11.33
N PHE A 46 -6.52 8.60 12.35
CA PHE A 46 -7.37 7.41 12.50
C PHE A 46 -8.56 7.71 13.40
N TYR A 47 -9.66 7.07 13.06
CA TYR A 47 -10.91 7.11 13.81
C TYR A 47 -11.43 5.69 13.96
N VAL A 48 -12.03 5.40 15.11
CA VAL A 48 -12.72 4.14 15.39
C VAL A 48 -14.17 4.41 15.74
N LEU A 49 -15.04 3.44 15.48
CA LEU A 49 -16.44 3.58 15.82
C LEU A 49 -16.66 3.21 17.29
N ASP A 50 -17.38 4.10 18.02
CA ASP A 50 -17.85 3.90 19.39
C ASP A 50 -16.77 3.64 20.46
N ASP A 51 -15.55 4.17 20.26
CA ASP A 51 -14.46 4.17 21.25
C ASP A 51 -14.13 2.78 21.84
N SER A 52 -14.38 1.72 21.09
CA SER A 52 -13.99 0.39 21.48
C SER A 52 -12.54 0.11 21.07
N PRO A 53 -11.66 -0.30 21.99
CA PRO A 53 -10.30 -0.67 21.65
C PRO A 53 -10.23 -1.90 20.71
N ASP A 54 -11.30 -2.69 20.67
CA ASP A 54 -11.44 -3.89 19.84
C ASP A 54 -12.31 -3.64 18.59
N SER A 55 -12.56 -2.37 18.24
CA SER A 55 -13.37 -2.03 17.07
C SER A 55 -12.66 -2.44 15.79
N HIS A 56 -13.41 -3.11 14.90
CA HIS A 56 -12.97 -3.44 13.56
C HIS A 56 -13.43 -2.41 12.52
N VAL A 57 -14.24 -1.41 12.94
CA VAL A 57 -14.66 -0.29 12.08
C VAL A 57 -13.68 0.85 12.25
N VAL A 58 -12.75 0.96 11.32
CA VAL A 58 -11.66 1.93 11.34
C VAL A 58 -11.71 2.78 10.08
N MET A 59 -11.54 4.09 10.26
CA MET A 59 -11.36 5.05 9.17
C MET A 59 -10.02 5.76 9.33
N TRP A 60 -9.23 5.79 8.28
CA TRP A 60 -8.13 6.73 8.11
C TRP A 60 -8.61 7.88 7.24
N ARG A 61 -8.34 9.12 7.63
CA ARG A 61 -8.66 10.33 6.86
C ARG A 61 -7.39 11.16 6.68
N ASN A 62 -7.17 11.66 5.47
CA ASN A 62 -6.11 12.61 5.18
C ASN A 62 -6.38 13.93 5.95
N ASN A 63 -5.34 14.50 6.56
CA ASN A 63 -5.47 15.74 7.34
C ASN A 63 -5.64 16.97 6.44
N ASP A 64 -5.01 16.96 5.27
CA ASP A 64 -4.97 18.09 4.36
C ASP A 64 -6.16 18.07 3.35
N VAL A 65 -6.74 16.89 3.12
CA VAL A 65 -7.83 16.69 2.16
C VAL A 65 -8.96 15.90 2.81
N ALA A 66 -9.96 16.60 3.35
CA ALA A 66 -11.08 15.99 4.09
C ALA A 66 -11.94 15.02 3.27
N SER A 67 -11.91 15.13 1.94
CA SER A 67 -12.58 14.22 1.01
C SER A 67 -11.74 12.98 0.66
N GLN A 68 -10.53 12.83 1.21
CA GLN A 68 -9.68 11.64 1.01
C GLN A 68 -9.64 10.80 2.28
N PHE A 69 -10.12 9.56 2.18
CA PHE A 69 -10.13 8.62 3.30
C PHE A 69 -10.10 7.17 2.84
N THR A 70 -9.86 6.27 3.79
CA THR A 70 -9.94 4.82 3.61
C THR A 70 -10.67 4.22 4.81
N VAL A 71 -11.46 3.19 4.60
CA VAL A 71 -12.21 2.51 5.65
C VAL A 71 -11.96 1.02 5.63
N HIS A 72 -12.05 0.43 6.83
CA HIS A 72 -12.10 -1.01 7.02
C HIS A 72 -13.18 -1.34 8.05
N CYS A 73 -13.90 -2.42 7.84
CA CYS A 73 -14.71 -3.10 8.84
C CYS A 73 -14.86 -4.57 8.42
N ARG A 74 -15.34 -5.41 9.32
CA ARG A 74 -15.78 -6.77 8.96
C ARG A 74 -17.08 -6.71 8.15
N GLU A 75 -17.31 -7.71 7.32
CA GLU A 75 -18.53 -7.78 6.49
C GLU A 75 -19.83 -7.68 7.33
N ARG A 76 -19.85 -8.31 8.51
CA ARG A 76 -20.99 -8.22 9.44
C ARG A 76 -21.21 -6.81 10.05
N GLU A 77 -20.24 -5.92 9.98
CA GLU A 77 -20.28 -4.55 10.53
C GLU A 77 -20.57 -3.48 9.46
N VAL A 78 -20.81 -3.90 8.22
CA VAL A 78 -21.05 -2.99 7.08
C VAL A 78 -22.22 -2.04 7.32
N CYS A 79 -23.33 -2.52 7.89
CA CYS A 79 -24.47 -1.65 8.19
C CYS A 79 -24.13 -0.57 9.23
N GLN A 80 -23.26 -0.90 10.20
CA GLN A 80 -22.79 0.08 11.20
C GLN A 80 -21.90 1.13 10.55
N LEU A 81 -20.98 0.69 9.68
CA LEU A 81 -20.13 1.60 8.90
C LEU A 81 -20.96 2.54 8.03
N GLN A 82 -21.94 2.02 7.29
CA GLN A 82 -22.83 2.85 6.44
C GLN A 82 -23.56 3.92 7.25
N LYS A 83 -24.15 3.53 8.40
CA LYS A 83 -24.81 4.48 9.28
C LYS A 83 -23.86 5.55 9.79
N ALA A 84 -22.67 5.16 10.26
CA ALA A 84 -21.68 6.07 10.77
C ALA A 84 -21.17 7.03 9.67
N LEU A 85 -20.97 6.55 8.44
CA LEU A 85 -20.58 7.37 7.30
C LEU A 85 -21.66 8.39 6.90
N LYS A 86 -22.95 8.04 6.97
CA LYS A 86 -24.06 8.95 6.69
C LYS A 86 -24.18 10.08 7.72
N GLU A 87 -23.80 9.83 8.96
CA GLU A 87 -23.95 10.75 10.10
C GLU A 87 -22.69 11.57 10.41
N THR A 88 -21.52 11.18 9.85
CA THR A 88 -20.25 11.80 10.23
C THR A 88 -20.00 13.14 9.55
N PRO A 89 -19.56 14.19 10.30
CA PRO A 89 -19.08 15.43 9.72
C PRO A 89 -17.61 15.37 9.26
N LEU A 90 -16.94 14.21 9.40
CA LEU A 90 -15.52 14.08 9.13
C LEU A 90 -15.19 14.04 7.63
N VAL A 91 -16.17 13.74 6.78
CA VAL A 91 -16.00 13.62 5.33
C VAL A 91 -16.69 14.77 4.62
N ASP A 92 -15.95 15.46 3.77
CA ASP A 92 -16.53 16.41 2.82
C ASP A 92 -17.08 15.65 1.61
N TRP A 93 -18.37 15.35 1.64
CA TRP A 93 -19.07 14.59 0.59
C TRP A 93 -19.24 15.37 -0.72
N HIS A 94 -19.07 16.70 -0.71
CA HIS A 94 -19.19 17.57 -1.89
C HIS A 94 -17.85 17.95 -2.52
N GLY A 95 -16.74 17.57 -1.87
CA GLY A 95 -15.40 17.75 -2.39
C GLY A 95 -15.01 16.71 -3.43
N ASN A 96 -13.76 16.77 -3.88
CA ASN A 96 -13.17 15.72 -4.73
C ASN A 96 -12.94 14.45 -3.91
N LEU A 97 -13.99 13.63 -3.82
CA LEU A 97 -13.94 12.38 -3.06
C LEU A 97 -12.92 11.40 -3.63
N HIS A 98 -12.07 10.92 -2.75
CA HIS A 98 -11.17 9.81 -3.02
C HIS A 98 -11.19 8.81 -1.86
N ILE A 99 -11.69 7.61 -2.11
CA ILE A 99 -11.71 6.52 -1.14
C ILE A 99 -10.68 5.49 -1.58
N GLY A 100 -9.61 5.41 -0.81
CA GLY A 100 -8.47 4.53 -1.12
C GLY A 100 -8.78 3.06 -0.88
N CYS A 101 -7.91 2.26 -1.37
CA CYS A 101 -7.91 0.79 -1.42
C CYS A 101 -8.62 0.08 -0.26
N SER A 102 -9.86 -0.31 -0.50
CA SER A 102 -10.71 -1.04 0.44
C SER A 102 -11.16 -2.39 -0.14
N PRO A 103 -11.49 -3.38 0.68
CA PRO A 103 -11.99 -4.67 0.22
C PRO A 103 -13.29 -4.52 -0.59
N HIS A 104 -13.43 -5.34 -1.65
CA HIS A 104 -14.52 -5.21 -2.62
C HIS A 104 -15.93 -5.27 -2.03
N TYR A 105 -16.15 -6.01 -0.94
CA TYR A 105 -17.46 -6.08 -0.29
C TYR A 105 -17.96 -4.73 0.25
N LEU A 106 -17.07 -3.74 0.42
CA LEU A 106 -17.43 -2.38 0.83
C LEU A 106 -17.85 -1.49 -0.35
N LEU A 107 -17.64 -1.89 -1.61
CA LEU A 107 -17.92 -1.04 -2.77
C LEU A 107 -19.40 -0.66 -2.90
N GLY A 108 -20.31 -1.65 -2.81
CA GLY A 108 -21.75 -1.41 -2.85
C GLY A 108 -22.22 -0.48 -1.73
N PRO A 109 -21.91 -0.83 -0.47
CA PRO A 109 -22.21 0.01 0.70
C PRO A 109 -21.73 1.45 0.60
N ILE A 110 -20.49 1.68 0.13
CA ILE A 110 -19.95 3.03 -0.04
C ILE A 110 -20.66 3.78 -1.16
N LYS A 111 -20.92 3.13 -2.30
CA LYS A 111 -21.68 3.74 -3.40
C LYS A 111 -23.09 4.16 -2.97
N GLU A 112 -23.74 3.36 -2.12
CA GLU A 112 -25.04 3.72 -1.57
C GLU A 112 -24.97 4.98 -0.69
N VAL A 113 -23.96 5.09 0.19
CA VAL A 113 -23.77 6.29 1.01
C VAL A 113 -23.52 7.52 0.13
N THR A 114 -22.64 7.41 -0.84
CA THR A 114 -22.29 8.54 -1.72
C THR A 114 -23.44 8.94 -2.64
N HIS A 115 -24.26 8.01 -3.10
CA HIS A 115 -25.46 8.33 -3.89
C HIS A 115 -26.45 9.21 -3.13
N HIS A 116 -26.50 9.08 -1.80
CA HIS A 116 -27.38 9.90 -0.95
C HIS A 116 -26.76 11.24 -0.54
N LEU A 117 -25.45 11.34 -0.43
CA LEU A 117 -24.77 12.47 0.20
C LEU A 117 -23.88 13.27 -0.75
N GLY A 118 -23.58 12.78 -1.94
CA GLY A 118 -22.60 13.40 -2.81
C GLY A 118 -22.77 13.05 -4.30
N PRO A 119 -21.76 13.34 -5.10
CA PRO A 119 -21.76 13.09 -6.53
C PRO A 119 -21.63 11.60 -6.86
N SER A 120 -21.96 11.25 -8.10
CA SER A 120 -21.70 9.91 -8.62
C SER A 120 -20.20 9.62 -8.63
N LEU A 121 -19.82 8.44 -8.13
CA LEU A 121 -18.44 7.99 -8.07
C LEU A 121 -18.14 6.96 -9.17
N GLY A 122 -17.07 7.19 -9.89
CA GLY A 122 -16.43 6.13 -10.63
C GLY A 122 -15.72 5.14 -9.69
N SER A 123 -15.42 3.95 -10.17
CA SER A 123 -14.68 2.95 -9.39
C SER A 123 -13.66 2.21 -10.23
N VAL A 124 -12.52 1.93 -9.65
CA VAL A 124 -11.50 1.05 -10.21
C VAL A 124 -11.32 -0.13 -9.28
N GLN A 125 -11.26 -1.31 -9.88
CA GLN A 125 -11.06 -2.56 -9.16
C GLN A 125 -9.66 -3.10 -9.39
N GLY A 126 -9.16 -3.83 -8.42
CA GLY A 126 -7.87 -4.48 -8.48
C GLY A 126 -7.84 -5.81 -7.74
N HIS A 127 -6.85 -6.60 -8.08
CA HIS A 127 -6.48 -7.80 -7.35
C HIS A 127 -5.54 -7.43 -6.21
N THR A 128 -5.81 -7.90 -5.00
CA THR A 128 -4.86 -7.83 -3.89
C THR A 128 -4.14 -9.17 -3.75
N PHE A 129 -2.81 -9.13 -3.81
CA PHE A 129 -1.96 -10.28 -3.51
C PHE A 129 -1.21 -10.01 -2.21
N THR A 130 -1.13 -11.02 -1.34
CA THR A 130 -0.38 -10.96 -0.09
C THR A 130 0.81 -11.90 -0.13
N TYR A 131 1.90 -11.52 0.54
CA TYR A 131 3.11 -12.32 0.64
C TYR A 131 3.11 -13.17 1.91
N HIS A 132 3.44 -14.43 1.75
CA HIS A 132 3.51 -15.44 2.81
C HIS A 132 4.93 -16.02 2.88
N PRO A 133 5.78 -15.52 3.79
CA PRO A 133 7.20 -15.91 3.83
C PRO A 133 7.42 -17.41 4.00
N HIS A 134 6.52 -18.10 4.71
CA HIS A 134 6.60 -19.55 4.91
C HIS A 134 6.37 -20.39 3.63
N LEU A 135 5.77 -19.81 2.60
CA LEU A 135 5.55 -20.47 1.31
C LEU A 135 6.77 -20.41 0.38
N TYR A 136 7.78 -19.65 0.74
CA TYR A 136 9.01 -19.54 -0.04
C TYR A 136 10.21 -19.31 0.87
N THR A 137 10.85 -20.39 1.25
CA THR A 137 12.00 -20.39 2.20
C THR A 137 13.37 -20.44 1.50
N GLN A 138 13.39 -20.62 0.17
CA GLN A 138 14.65 -20.71 -0.56
C GLN A 138 15.44 -19.39 -0.48
N PRO A 139 16.78 -19.46 -0.45
CA PRO A 139 17.63 -18.28 -0.54
C PRO A 139 17.33 -17.50 -1.81
N LEU A 140 17.24 -16.19 -1.67
CA LEU A 140 17.16 -15.31 -2.83
C LEU A 140 18.55 -15.20 -3.44
N ARG A 141 18.65 -15.30 -4.75
CA ARG A 141 19.91 -15.18 -5.48
C ARG A 141 19.82 -14.01 -6.44
N CYS A 142 20.83 -13.17 -6.42
CA CYS A 142 21.04 -12.16 -7.45
C CYS A 142 21.85 -12.79 -8.60
N ARG A 143 21.51 -12.44 -9.81
CA ARG A 143 22.25 -12.89 -10.99
C ARG A 143 23.59 -12.14 -11.05
N ALA A 144 24.66 -12.81 -11.54
CA ALA A 144 25.94 -12.16 -11.77
C ALA A 144 25.78 -10.91 -12.66
N GLY A 145 26.51 -9.87 -12.36
CA GLY A 145 26.38 -8.56 -13.03
C GLY A 145 25.33 -7.62 -12.43
N PHE A 146 24.65 -8.06 -11.36
CA PHE A 146 23.66 -7.25 -10.65
C PHE A 146 23.87 -7.30 -9.14
N ARG A 147 23.44 -6.25 -8.45
CA ARG A 147 23.33 -6.21 -6.98
C ARG A 147 21.96 -5.67 -6.56
N VAL A 148 21.52 -6.08 -5.38
CA VAL A 148 20.28 -5.66 -4.77
C VAL A 148 20.58 -4.70 -3.63
N CYS A 149 19.97 -3.50 -3.67
CA CYS A 149 20.12 -2.49 -2.64
C CYS A 149 18.79 -1.84 -2.31
N LEU A 150 18.72 -1.15 -1.16
CA LEU A 150 17.66 -0.19 -0.90
C LEU A 150 17.71 0.93 -1.97
N LEU A 151 16.57 1.54 -2.28
CA LEU A 151 16.52 2.63 -3.24
C LEU A 151 17.27 3.86 -2.70
N GLY A 152 18.21 4.38 -3.49
CA GLY A 152 18.84 5.66 -3.28
C GLY A 152 17.97 6.82 -3.78
N LYS A 153 18.39 8.06 -3.51
CA LYS A 153 17.59 9.26 -3.85
C LYS A 153 17.40 9.42 -5.37
N ALA A 154 18.45 9.20 -6.18
CA ALA A 154 18.34 9.23 -7.64
C ALA A 154 17.43 8.12 -8.17
N GLY A 155 17.50 6.91 -7.60
CA GLY A 155 16.62 5.81 -7.96
C GLY A 155 15.15 6.12 -7.64
N LEU A 156 14.89 6.76 -6.52
CA LEU A 156 13.53 7.20 -6.17
C LEU A 156 13.02 8.31 -7.09
N GLN A 157 13.86 9.28 -7.43
CA GLN A 157 13.52 10.32 -8.37
C GLN A 157 13.18 9.74 -9.74
N HIS A 158 14.02 8.85 -10.26
CA HIS A 158 13.78 8.15 -11.53
C HIS A 158 12.47 7.35 -11.52
N LEU A 159 12.17 6.67 -10.41
CA LEU A 159 10.91 5.97 -10.21
C LEU A 159 9.71 6.92 -10.32
N LEU A 160 9.76 8.09 -9.68
CA LEU A 160 8.67 9.07 -9.71
C LEU A 160 8.49 9.69 -11.10
N GLU A 161 9.57 9.94 -11.82
CA GLU A 161 9.55 10.49 -13.17
C GLU A 161 9.00 9.49 -14.21
N THR A 162 9.29 8.21 -14.03
CA THR A 162 8.91 7.15 -14.99
C THR A 162 7.63 6.43 -14.64
N SER A 163 7.11 6.60 -13.44
CA SER A 163 5.87 5.97 -12.99
C SER A 163 4.66 6.77 -13.47
N GLN A 164 3.73 6.09 -14.12
CA GLN A 164 2.40 6.64 -14.37
C GLN A 164 1.56 6.78 -13.07
N TYR A 165 2.06 6.27 -11.96
CA TYR A 165 1.45 6.25 -10.63
C TYR A 165 2.21 7.15 -9.65
N ALA A 166 2.77 8.27 -10.14
CA ALA A 166 3.54 9.18 -9.30
C ALA A 166 2.72 9.62 -8.08
N MET A 167 3.35 9.58 -6.92
CA MET A 167 2.78 10.13 -5.69
C MET A 167 2.75 11.66 -5.79
N ASP A 168 1.63 12.28 -5.43
CA ASP A 168 1.50 13.75 -5.38
C ASP A 168 2.21 14.37 -4.16
N SER A 169 3.18 13.65 -3.61
CA SER A 169 3.95 14.10 -2.46
C SER A 169 5.34 14.55 -2.90
N PRO A 170 5.92 15.59 -2.26
CA PRO A 170 7.27 16.03 -2.55
C PRO A 170 8.30 14.89 -2.41
N LEU A 171 9.27 14.85 -3.31
CA LEU A 171 10.34 13.83 -3.31
C LEU A 171 10.97 13.66 -1.91
N GLU A 172 11.20 14.75 -1.19
CA GLU A 172 11.82 14.70 0.13
C GLU A 172 10.95 13.97 1.17
N THR A 173 9.62 14.10 1.08
CA THR A 173 8.69 13.38 1.96
C THR A 173 8.73 11.88 1.68
N ILE A 174 8.69 11.50 0.41
CA ILE A 174 8.76 10.10 -0.01
C ILE A 174 10.14 9.52 0.34
N TRP A 175 11.21 10.29 0.14
CA TRP A 175 12.57 9.90 0.50
C TRP A 175 12.71 9.58 2.00
N ARG A 176 12.21 10.46 2.89
CA ARG A 176 12.22 10.22 4.34
C ARG A 176 11.44 8.96 4.73
N PHE A 177 10.35 8.69 4.04
CA PHE A 177 9.56 7.48 4.26
C PHE A 177 10.33 6.23 3.82
N THR A 178 10.90 6.22 2.62
CA THR A 178 11.63 5.06 2.07
C THR A 178 12.93 4.74 2.80
N GLN A 179 13.49 5.70 3.57
CA GLN A 179 14.61 5.41 4.46
C GLN A 179 14.23 4.51 5.66
N LYS A 180 12.95 4.43 5.98
CA LYS A 180 12.43 3.70 7.15
C LYS A 180 11.65 2.46 6.75
N ILE A 181 10.99 2.48 5.60
CA ILE A 181 10.23 1.37 5.05
C ILE A 181 10.91 0.88 3.78
N PRO A 182 11.28 -0.43 3.71
CA PRO A 182 12.08 -0.94 2.62
C PRO A 182 11.46 -0.68 1.25
N SER A 183 12.24 -0.06 0.38
CA SER A 183 12.02 0.03 -1.05
C SER A 183 13.32 -0.41 -1.72
N VAL A 184 13.25 -1.31 -2.69
CA VAL A 184 14.43 -2.04 -3.19
C VAL A 184 14.59 -1.84 -4.69
N GLY A 185 15.83 -1.71 -5.11
CA GLY A 185 16.24 -1.70 -6.51
C GLY A 185 17.30 -2.77 -6.82
N VAL A 186 17.37 -3.15 -8.08
CA VAL A 186 18.47 -3.90 -8.67
C VAL A 186 19.31 -2.95 -9.50
N TYR A 187 20.60 -2.98 -9.29
CA TYR A 187 21.59 -2.12 -9.93
C TYR A 187 22.62 -2.96 -10.69
N LEU A 188 23.22 -2.39 -11.71
CA LEU A 188 24.34 -3.04 -12.41
C LEU A 188 25.57 -3.05 -11.50
N ASP A 189 26.23 -4.20 -11.39
CA ASP A 189 27.46 -4.34 -10.66
C ASP A 189 28.24 -5.56 -11.17
N GLN A 190 29.42 -5.33 -11.69
CA GLN A 190 30.26 -6.37 -12.28
C GLN A 190 30.98 -7.22 -11.22
N THR A 191 30.97 -6.81 -9.96
CA THR A 191 31.78 -7.41 -8.90
C THR A 191 31.02 -8.37 -7.99
N VAL A 192 29.68 -8.34 -7.97
CA VAL A 192 28.85 -9.11 -7.05
C VAL A 192 28.45 -10.46 -7.65
N VAL A 193 28.72 -11.52 -6.91
CA VAL A 193 28.40 -12.90 -7.31
C VAL A 193 27.24 -13.49 -6.50
N GLU A 194 27.04 -13.04 -5.26
CA GLU A 194 25.98 -13.54 -4.36
C GLU A 194 25.21 -12.42 -3.67
N LEU A 195 23.98 -12.72 -3.29
CA LEU A 195 23.15 -11.80 -2.50
C LEU A 195 23.67 -11.84 -1.04
N GLY A 196 24.49 -10.84 -0.71
CA GLY A 196 24.89 -10.56 0.67
C GLY A 196 23.84 -9.73 1.42
N ASP A 197 24.28 -9.03 2.45
CA ASP A 197 23.43 -8.06 3.14
C ASP A 197 22.96 -6.96 2.18
N ILE A 198 21.67 -6.59 2.31
CA ILE A 198 21.10 -5.57 1.45
C ILE A 198 21.62 -4.22 1.91
N LEU A 199 22.48 -3.64 1.12
CA LEU A 199 23.13 -2.36 1.41
C LEU A 199 22.23 -1.19 0.97
N ALA A 200 22.46 -0.02 1.58
CA ALA A 200 21.93 1.23 1.05
C ALA A 200 22.53 1.49 -0.34
N ALA A 201 21.70 1.92 -1.29
CA ALA A 201 22.21 2.32 -2.59
C ALA A 201 23.05 3.62 -2.46
N ARG A 202 23.98 3.81 -3.38
CA ARG A 202 24.58 5.12 -3.56
C ARG A 202 23.51 6.08 -4.08
N ASN A 203 23.49 7.30 -3.55
CA ASN A 203 22.40 8.24 -3.83
C ASN A 203 22.30 8.67 -5.30
N GLU A 204 23.39 8.55 -6.06
CA GLU A 204 23.50 8.94 -7.46
C GLU A 204 23.17 7.82 -8.45
N GLU A 205 22.95 6.60 -7.96
CA GLU A 205 22.73 5.44 -8.83
C GLU A 205 21.25 5.25 -9.16
N VAL A 206 21.00 4.88 -10.42
CA VAL A 206 19.67 4.56 -10.94
C VAL A 206 19.52 3.05 -11.09
N PRO A 207 18.48 2.43 -10.53
CA PRO A 207 18.25 1.00 -10.66
C PRO A 207 17.71 0.61 -12.05
N VAL A 208 17.97 -0.62 -12.47
CA VAL A 208 17.39 -1.22 -13.68
C VAL A 208 16.08 -1.96 -13.41
N SER A 209 15.79 -2.25 -12.15
CA SER A 209 14.50 -2.80 -11.69
C SER A 209 14.24 -2.39 -10.26
N TRP A 210 13.00 -2.10 -9.91
CA TRP A 210 12.65 -1.61 -8.58
C TRP A 210 11.21 -1.91 -8.18
N ILE A 211 10.96 -1.84 -6.88
CA ILE A 211 9.63 -1.77 -6.25
C ILE A 211 9.72 -0.85 -5.04
N ALA A 212 8.71 -0.03 -4.83
CA ALA A 212 8.66 0.87 -3.69
C ALA A 212 7.53 0.54 -2.71
N SER A 213 7.76 0.90 -1.46
CA SER A 213 6.74 0.91 -0.42
C SER A 213 5.90 2.18 -0.54
N SER A 214 4.60 2.02 -0.63
CA SER A 214 3.64 3.13 -0.63
C SER A 214 3.35 3.60 0.80
N MET A 215 3.15 4.89 0.99
CA MET A 215 2.67 5.46 2.25
C MET A 215 1.27 4.96 2.66
N TYR A 216 0.57 4.32 1.74
CA TYR A 216 -0.74 3.68 2.00
C TYR A 216 -0.64 2.20 2.41
N GLY A 217 0.57 1.70 2.68
CA GLY A 217 0.77 0.36 3.25
C GLY A 217 1.06 -0.76 2.26
N ALA A 218 0.85 -0.55 0.97
CA ALA A 218 1.10 -1.54 -0.08
C ALA A 218 2.51 -1.40 -0.69
N LEU A 219 2.98 -2.42 -1.39
CA LEU A 219 4.07 -2.34 -2.34
C LEU A 219 3.52 -1.95 -3.72
N GLY A 220 4.26 -1.12 -4.43
CA GLY A 220 3.81 -0.63 -5.75
C GLY A 220 4.93 -0.09 -6.62
N MET A 221 4.56 0.53 -7.74
CA MET A 221 5.48 1.14 -8.70
C MET A 221 6.57 0.18 -9.19
N LEU A 222 6.22 -1.13 -9.26
CA LEU A 222 7.12 -2.17 -9.77
C LEU A 222 7.41 -1.92 -11.26
N ARG A 223 8.68 -1.82 -11.58
CA ARG A 223 9.14 -1.71 -12.97
C ARG A 223 10.49 -2.37 -13.17
N THR A 224 10.71 -2.84 -14.38
CA THR A 224 12.01 -3.27 -14.90
C THR A 224 12.24 -2.57 -16.23
N GLU A 225 13.39 -1.95 -16.40
CA GLU A 225 13.79 -1.32 -17.65
C GLU A 225 13.81 -2.35 -18.79
N GLU A 226 13.52 -1.89 -19.99
CA GLU A 226 13.19 -2.74 -21.13
C GLU A 226 14.27 -3.76 -21.46
N ASP A 227 15.52 -3.32 -21.49
CA ASP A 227 16.68 -4.15 -21.82
C ASP A 227 16.97 -5.25 -20.77
N TYR A 228 16.35 -5.16 -19.57
CA TYR A 228 16.56 -6.08 -18.45
C TYR A 228 15.33 -6.94 -18.14
N ARG A 229 14.29 -6.87 -18.98
CA ARG A 229 13.09 -7.71 -18.84
C ARG A 229 13.39 -9.18 -19.13
N GLY A 230 12.57 -10.08 -18.61
CA GLY A 230 12.76 -11.53 -18.76
C GLY A 230 13.88 -12.13 -17.91
N MET A 231 14.65 -11.31 -17.16
CA MET A 231 15.77 -11.77 -16.33
C MET A 231 15.39 -12.15 -14.89
N GLY A 232 14.09 -12.09 -14.53
CA GLY A 232 13.61 -12.40 -13.19
C GLY A 232 13.79 -11.29 -12.16
N LEU A 233 14.24 -10.09 -12.55
CA LEU A 233 14.58 -8.99 -11.64
C LEU A 233 13.34 -8.45 -10.89
N ALA A 234 12.18 -8.33 -11.56
CA ALA A 234 10.92 -7.94 -10.94
C ALA A 234 10.53 -8.88 -9.79
N SER A 235 10.66 -10.20 -10.02
CA SER A 235 10.42 -11.20 -8.97
C SER A 235 11.40 -11.09 -7.82
N LEU A 236 12.67 -10.77 -8.10
CA LEU A 236 13.71 -10.60 -7.09
C LEU A 236 13.40 -9.41 -6.19
N VAL A 237 13.21 -8.20 -6.75
CA VAL A 237 12.92 -7.00 -5.94
C VAL A 237 11.65 -7.16 -5.13
N SER A 238 10.60 -7.75 -5.71
CA SER A 238 9.32 -7.97 -5.01
C SER A 238 9.47 -8.89 -3.80
N ARG A 239 10.21 -10.00 -3.93
CA ARG A 239 10.44 -10.94 -2.82
C ARG A 239 11.37 -10.37 -1.75
N VAL A 240 12.42 -9.67 -2.15
CA VAL A 240 13.35 -9.04 -1.21
C VAL A 240 12.62 -8.01 -0.37
N THR A 241 11.89 -7.08 -1.01
CA THR A 241 11.15 -6.04 -0.31
C THR A 241 10.08 -6.64 0.61
N ALA A 242 9.35 -7.65 0.14
CA ALA A 242 8.33 -8.33 0.93
C ALA A 242 8.94 -9.02 2.16
N ARG A 243 10.11 -9.68 2.05
CA ARG A 243 10.80 -10.27 3.22
C ARG A 243 11.22 -9.20 4.22
N LEU A 244 11.77 -8.09 3.76
CA LEU A 244 12.17 -6.98 4.63
C LEU A 244 10.96 -6.37 5.34
N GLN A 245 9.85 -6.15 4.64
CA GLN A 245 8.62 -5.66 5.29
C GLN A 245 8.07 -6.68 6.30
N ALA A 246 8.03 -7.96 5.94
CA ALA A 246 7.55 -9.01 6.84
C ALA A 246 8.41 -9.11 8.12
N SER A 247 9.74 -8.98 8.01
CA SER A 247 10.63 -8.97 9.18
C SER A 247 10.41 -7.78 10.11
N GLN A 248 9.83 -6.70 9.60
CA GLN A 248 9.42 -5.52 10.38
C GLN A 248 7.98 -5.63 10.92
N GLY A 249 7.29 -6.76 10.69
CA GLY A 249 5.93 -7.02 11.19
C GLY A 249 4.81 -6.45 10.33
N TYR A 250 5.10 -6.01 9.11
CA TYR A 250 4.07 -5.64 8.14
C TYR A 250 3.51 -6.88 7.43
N LEU A 251 2.30 -6.77 6.89
CA LEU A 251 1.78 -7.73 5.92
C LEU A 251 2.06 -7.21 4.50
N PRO A 252 3.12 -7.72 3.82
CA PRO A 252 3.43 -7.24 2.49
C PRO A 252 2.32 -7.62 1.52
N HIS A 253 1.83 -6.64 0.77
CA HIS A 253 0.78 -6.84 -0.22
C HIS A 253 0.96 -5.87 -1.39
N VAL A 254 0.41 -6.26 -2.53
CA VAL A 254 0.32 -5.42 -3.73
C VAL A 254 -1.13 -5.33 -4.17
N GLN A 255 -1.47 -4.21 -4.80
CA GLN A 255 -2.76 -4.01 -5.42
C GLN A 255 -2.53 -3.80 -6.92
N VAL A 256 -3.07 -4.70 -7.71
CA VAL A 256 -2.87 -4.74 -9.15
C VAL A 256 -4.17 -4.40 -9.83
N ASN A 257 -4.19 -3.32 -10.63
CA ASN A 257 -5.35 -2.95 -11.42
C ASN A 257 -5.85 -4.15 -12.24
N ILE A 258 -7.16 -4.36 -12.29
CA ILE A 258 -7.78 -5.51 -12.96
C ILE A 258 -7.37 -5.61 -14.44
N ASN A 259 -7.05 -4.49 -15.08
CA ASN A 259 -6.61 -4.41 -16.47
C ASN A 259 -5.08 -4.61 -16.64
N ASN A 260 -4.30 -4.63 -15.54
CA ASN A 260 -2.85 -4.86 -15.61
C ASN A 260 -2.53 -6.36 -15.60
N THR A 261 -2.73 -7.01 -16.74
CA THR A 261 -2.53 -8.45 -16.90
C THR A 261 -1.09 -8.87 -16.62
N THR A 262 -0.10 -8.07 -17.03
CA THR A 262 1.32 -8.35 -16.83
C THR A 262 1.67 -8.48 -15.34
N SER A 263 1.27 -7.51 -14.52
CA SER A 263 1.52 -7.58 -13.07
C SER A 263 0.67 -8.66 -12.41
N ARG A 264 -0.58 -8.85 -12.82
CA ARG A 264 -1.44 -9.92 -12.31
C ARG A 264 -0.78 -11.29 -12.53
N ASP A 265 -0.33 -11.56 -13.75
CA ASP A 265 0.28 -12.83 -14.11
C ASP A 265 1.61 -13.05 -13.36
N LEU A 266 2.41 -11.98 -13.20
CA LEU A 266 3.63 -12.02 -12.41
C LEU A 266 3.33 -12.46 -10.97
N PHE A 267 2.41 -11.80 -10.25
CA PHE A 267 2.12 -12.12 -8.86
C PHE A 267 1.35 -13.42 -8.68
N THR A 268 0.57 -13.84 -9.67
CA THR A 268 -0.12 -15.16 -9.66
C THR A 268 0.88 -16.32 -9.70
N HIS A 269 1.97 -16.20 -10.46
CA HIS A 269 2.94 -17.28 -10.62
C HIS A 269 4.18 -17.15 -9.70
N MET A 270 4.32 -16.02 -9.01
CA MET A 270 5.46 -15.78 -8.14
C MET A 270 5.30 -16.51 -6.80
N SER A 271 6.21 -17.46 -6.52
CA SER A 271 6.23 -18.19 -5.25
C SER A 271 6.30 -17.24 -4.04
N GLY A 272 5.55 -17.56 -3.00
CA GLY A 272 5.40 -16.74 -1.80
C GLY A 272 4.25 -15.74 -1.87
N TRP A 273 3.70 -15.45 -3.05
CA TRP A 273 2.55 -14.58 -3.22
C TRP A 273 1.27 -15.38 -3.47
N ARG A 274 0.16 -14.87 -2.96
CA ARG A 274 -1.17 -15.45 -3.15
C ARG A 274 -2.18 -14.36 -3.44
N HIS A 275 -3.05 -14.59 -4.42
CA HIS A 275 -4.26 -13.78 -4.56
C HIS A 275 -5.10 -13.94 -3.30
N SER A 276 -5.47 -12.84 -2.68
CA SER A 276 -6.24 -12.84 -1.43
C SER A 276 -7.68 -12.38 -1.62
N HIS A 277 -7.88 -11.23 -2.24
CA HIS A 277 -9.21 -10.67 -2.46
C HIS A 277 -9.17 -9.61 -3.57
N PHE A 278 -10.35 -9.17 -3.98
CA PHE A 278 -10.49 -7.96 -4.80
C PHE A 278 -10.59 -6.73 -3.91
N SER A 279 -9.93 -5.67 -4.33
CA SER A 279 -10.01 -4.34 -3.73
C SER A 279 -10.57 -3.34 -4.73
N PHE A 280 -10.94 -2.18 -4.25
CA PHE A 280 -11.40 -1.09 -5.10
C PHE A 280 -10.89 0.25 -4.60
N MET A 281 -10.91 1.21 -5.50
CA MET A 281 -10.81 2.65 -5.22
C MET A 281 -11.98 3.34 -5.88
N VAL A 282 -12.52 4.38 -5.27
CA VAL A 282 -13.55 5.24 -5.84
C VAL A 282 -13.11 6.68 -5.81
N SER A 283 -13.50 7.45 -6.84
CA SER A 283 -13.23 8.87 -6.90
C SER A 283 -14.27 9.59 -7.74
N THR A 284 -14.43 10.88 -7.49
CA THR A 284 -15.20 11.78 -8.35
C THR A 284 -14.43 12.18 -9.60
N ASP A 285 -13.10 12.17 -9.53
CA ASP A 285 -12.23 12.55 -10.65
C ASP A 285 -11.21 11.44 -10.92
N PHE A 286 -11.45 10.65 -11.98
CA PHE A 286 -10.53 9.62 -12.43
C PHE A 286 -9.47 10.13 -13.40
N THR A 287 -9.61 11.34 -13.93
CA THR A 287 -8.64 11.88 -14.90
C THR A 287 -7.30 12.18 -14.25
N ASN A 288 -7.31 12.45 -12.93
CA ASN A 288 -6.14 12.78 -12.12
C ASN A 288 -5.68 11.64 -11.20
N ILE A 289 -6.41 10.51 -11.13
CA ILE A 289 -5.96 9.38 -10.33
C ILE A 289 -4.90 8.61 -11.10
N LYS A 290 -3.66 8.84 -10.73
CA LYS A 290 -2.57 7.95 -11.08
C LYS A 290 -2.69 6.71 -10.19
N TYR A 291 -3.11 5.59 -10.78
CA TYR A 291 -3.35 4.32 -10.07
C TYR A 291 -2.07 3.80 -9.42
N TYR A 292 -2.19 3.40 -8.17
CA TYR A 292 -1.10 2.75 -7.41
C TYR A 292 -0.90 1.31 -7.83
#